data_1e9df51520e0405c42bc476d58e59946
#
_entry.id   1e9df51520e0405c42bc476d58e59946
#
_cell.length_a   1.000
_cell.length_b   1.000
_cell.length_c   1.000
_cell.angle_alpha   90.00
_cell.angle_beta   90.00
_cell.angle_gamma   90.00
#
_symmetry.space_group_name_H-M   'P 1'
#
loop_
_entity.id
_entity.type
_entity.pdbx_description
1 polymer ?
#
loop_
_entity_poly.entity_id
_entity_poly.type
_entity_poly.pdbx_seq_one_letter_code
_entity_poly.pdbx_strand_id
1 'polypeptide(L)'
;MRATGAAMVASLEGLNVMGFTEVLSKLPAFYRLMQQLRRFMQHQRPELVIAIDFPGFNLRLCKEAKRLGISVLYYIAPQVWAWGKNRIDLMARVVDRVAVVFPFELDIYKKRGLDASFVGHPLLESVCVTGEKGVVRRKLGLSGNVPVVALLPGSRIHEVRRLLPRMLESALFLTQQRRVELAIGAADSVPAEEFERITKRFSLPLHVLRGVSSELLSVSDAAVVASGSATLEAAIVGVPMVIVYRVSPLSWFIARRLVALDCVGMVNIVAGQKVVSEYLQNKIEPLRIAGEIEELIFDEQKRSKMIAQLAAVREALGGPGASEKVAAIALSMLPA
;
A
#
# COMPACT_ATOMS: atom_id res chain seq x y z
N MET A 1 4.48 -9.03 -16.33
CA MET A 1 3.61 -9.51 -17.43
C MET A 1 4.34 -9.57 -18.78
N ARG A 2 4.97 -8.49 -19.32
CA ARG A 2 5.73 -8.60 -20.59
C ARG A 2 6.83 -9.67 -20.52
N ALA A 3 7.57 -9.73 -19.42
CA ALA A 3 8.63 -10.72 -19.20
C ALA A 3 8.14 -12.17 -19.12
N THR A 4 6.84 -12.40 -18.90
CA THR A 4 6.22 -13.74 -18.81
C THR A 4 5.55 -14.19 -20.10
N GLY A 5 5.74 -13.46 -21.22
CA GLY A 5 5.13 -13.79 -22.51
C GLY A 5 3.66 -13.39 -22.65
N ALA A 6 3.07 -12.69 -21.68
CA ALA A 6 1.68 -12.25 -21.76
C ALA A 6 1.50 -11.15 -22.83
N ALA A 7 0.52 -11.33 -23.72
CA ALA A 7 0.17 -10.32 -24.71
C ALA A 7 -0.47 -9.10 -24.05
N MET A 8 0.06 -7.91 -24.35
CA MET A 8 -0.46 -6.65 -23.82
C MET A 8 -1.51 -6.07 -24.76
N VAL A 9 -2.78 -6.08 -24.35
CA VAL A 9 -3.88 -5.48 -25.11
C VAL A 9 -3.88 -3.96 -24.98
N ALA A 10 -3.58 -3.45 -23.78
CA ALA A 10 -3.51 -2.02 -23.51
C ALA A 10 -2.60 -1.74 -22.31
N SER A 11 -2.08 -0.50 -22.20
CA SER A 11 -1.31 -0.04 -21.04
C SER A 11 -2.13 0.94 -20.19
N LEU A 12 -1.97 0.86 -18.88
CA LEU A 12 -2.46 1.83 -17.91
C LEU A 12 -1.42 2.92 -17.59
N GLU A 13 -0.29 2.93 -18.29
CA GLU A 13 0.73 3.99 -18.12
C GLU A 13 0.11 5.37 -18.36
N GLY A 14 0.31 6.28 -17.43
CA GLY A 14 -0.31 7.61 -17.46
C GLY A 14 -1.77 7.68 -17.01
N LEU A 15 -2.42 6.55 -16.67
CA LEU A 15 -3.79 6.51 -16.14
C LEU A 15 -3.85 6.39 -14.61
N ASN A 16 -2.69 6.38 -13.92
CA ASN A 16 -2.64 6.40 -12.46
C ASN A 16 -3.19 7.72 -11.93
N VAL A 17 -4.43 7.70 -11.47
CA VAL A 17 -5.17 8.90 -11.03
C VAL A 17 -5.60 8.73 -9.59
N MET A 18 -5.26 9.71 -8.75
CA MET A 18 -5.89 9.91 -7.45
C MET A 18 -6.16 11.40 -7.23
N GLY A 19 -7.33 11.84 -7.61
CA GLY A 19 -7.87 13.19 -7.39
C GLY A 19 -9.13 13.33 -8.20
N PHE A 20 -10.15 13.98 -7.64
CA PHE A 20 -11.46 14.11 -8.29
C PHE A 20 -11.36 14.84 -9.66
N THR A 21 -10.50 15.84 -9.74
CA THR A 21 -10.25 16.63 -10.95
C THR A 21 -9.44 15.86 -12.01
N GLU A 22 -8.46 15.07 -11.57
CA GLU A 22 -7.64 14.24 -12.46
C GLU A 22 -8.43 13.08 -13.06
N VAL A 23 -9.37 12.50 -12.29
CA VAL A 23 -10.29 11.46 -12.78
C VAL A 23 -11.13 11.99 -13.93
N LEU A 24 -11.66 13.20 -13.80
CA LEU A 24 -12.51 13.83 -14.84
C LEU A 24 -11.76 14.04 -16.15
N SER A 25 -10.52 14.49 -16.12
CA SER A 25 -9.71 14.72 -17.33
C SER A 25 -9.36 13.45 -18.07
N LYS A 26 -9.32 12.30 -17.38
CA LYS A 26 -8.95 10.98 -17.95
C LYS A 26 -10.15 10.09 -18.30
N LEU A 27 -11.38 10.53 -18.00
CA LEU A 27 -12.60 9.78 -18.36
C LEU A 27 -12.66 9.33 -19.82
N PRO A 28 -12.29 10.15 -20.83
CA PRO A 28 -12.30 9.72 -22.22
C PRO A 28 -11.31 8.58 -22.51
N ALA A 29 -10.15 8.57 -21.83
CA ALA A 29 -9.16 7.51 -21.97
C ALA A 29 -9.66 6.20 -21.34
N PHE A 30 -10.27 6.27 -20.15
CA PHE A 30 -10.90 5.10 -19.52
C PHE A 30 -12.06 4.56 -20.34
N TYR A 31 -12.85 5.42 -20.96
CA TYR A 31 -13.93 5.00 -21.86
C TYR A 31 -13.37 4.26 -23.09
N ARG A 32 -12.35 4.83 -23.75
CA ARG A 32 -11.69 4.17 -24.90
C ARG A 32 -11.10 2.81 -24.52
N LEU A 33 -10.42 2.73 -23.38
CA LEU A 33 -9.89 1.47 -22.85
C LEU A 33 -11.01 0.44 -22.61
N MET A 34 -12.13 0.85 -22.02
CA MET A 34 -13.28 -0.02 -21.80
C MET A 34 -13.86 -0.55 -23.11
N GLN A 35 -13.99 0.30 -24.12
CA GLN A 35 -14.47 -0.12 -25.44
C GLN A 35 -13.50 -1.10 -26.13
N GLN A 36 -12.20 -0.86 -26.00
CA GLN A 36 -11.16 -1.75 -26.53
C GLN A 36 -11.24 -3.14 -25.87
N LEU A 37 -11.30 -3.19 -24.52
CA LEU A 37 -11.40 -4.45 -23.79
C LEU A 37 -12.72 -5.17 -24.06
N ARG A 38 -13.83 -4.43 -24.20
CA ARG A 38 -15.11 -5.01 -24.58
C ARG A 38 -15.04 -5.68 -25.96
N ARG A 39 -14.49 -5.00 -26.98
CA ARG A 39 -14.28 -5.58 -28.31
C ARG A 39 -13.38 -6.80 -28.25
N PHE A 40 -12.29 -6.72 -27.49
CA PHE A 40 -11.39 -7.86 -27.29
C PHE A 40 -12.14 -9.07 -26.72
N MET A 41 -12.91 -8.90 -25.64
CA MET A 41 -13.70 -9.98 -25.03
C MET A 41 -14.76 -10.54 -26.00
N GLN A 42 -15.38 -9.70 -26.83
CA GLN A 42 -16.37 -10.14 -27.84
C GLN A 42 -15.75 -11.00 -28.94
N HIS A 43 -14.55 -10.65 -29.39
CA HIS A 43 -13.88 -11.36 -30.50
C HIS A 43 -13.10 -12.58 -30.02
N GLN A 44 -12.34 -12.45 -28.93
CA GLN A 44 -11.48 -13.53 -28.43
C GLN A 44 -12.20 -14.52 -27.51
N ARG A 45 -13.34 -14.11 -26.95
CA ARG A 45 -14.13 -14.94 -26.03
C ARG A 45 -13.28 -15.66 -24.98
N PRO A 46 -12.48 -14.95 -24.15
CA PRO A 46 -11.68 -15.60 -23.13
C PRO A 46 -12.58 -16.38 -22.16
N GLU A 47 -12.12 -17.49 -21.65
CA GLU A 47 -12.86 -18.34 -20.73
C GLU A 47 -12.96 -17.72 -19.34
N LEU A 48 -11.97 -16.89 -18.98
CA LEU A 48 -11.87 -16.25 -17.65
C LEU A 48 -11.36 -14.82 -17.77
N VAL A 49 -11.96 -13.93 -17.01
CA VAL A 49 -11.44 -12.57 -16.71
C VAL A 49 -10.96 -12.53 -15.28
N ILE A 50 -9.70 -12.20 -15.07
CA ILE A 50 -9.13 -11.95 -13.75
C ILE A 50 -9.01 -10.45 -13.55
N ALA A 51 -9.87 -9.88 -12.70
CA ALA A 51 -9.83 -8.47 -12.33
C ALA A 51 -8.95 -8.30 -11.08
N ILE A 52 -7.93 -7.45 -11.16
CA ILE A 52 -6.99 -7.23 -10.06
C ILE A 52 -7.14 -5.80 -9.55
N ASP A 53 -7.53 -5.62 -8.28
CA ASP A 53 -7.71 -4.30 -7.64
C ASP A 53 -8.52 -3.31 -8.49
N PHE A 54 -8.28 -2.01 -8.41
CA PHE A 54 -8.83 -0.91 -9.20
C PHE A 54 -10.36 -0.98 -9.40
N PRO A 55 -11.16 -0.99 -8.32
CA PRO A 55 -12.58 -1.32 -8.36
C PRO A 55 -13.43 -0.36 -9.19
N GLY A 56 -13.04 0.90 -9.32
CA GLY A 56 -13.77 1.89 -10.10
C GLY A 56 -13.89 1.53 -11.58
N PHE A 57 -12.89 0.88 -12.14
CA PHE A 57 -12.86 0.40 -13.52
C PHE A 57 -13.25 -1.07 -13.61
N ASN A 58 -12.63 -1.92 -12.80
CA ASN A 58 -12.75 -3.37 -12.91
C ASN A 58 -14.16 -3.88 -12.64
N LEU A 59 -14.94 -3.29 -11.74
CA LEU A 59 -16.34 -3.69 -11.54
C LEU A 59 -17.19 -3.46 -12.79
N ARG A 60 -16.89 -2.43 -13.59
CA ARG A 60 -17.55 -2.20 -14.88
C ARG A 60 -17.11 -3.23 -15.92
N LEU A 61 -15.82 -3.58 -15.95
CA LEU A 61 -15.29 -4.62 -16.82
C LEU A 61 -15.91 -5.99 -16.47
N CYS A 62 -16.00 -6.35 -15.18
CA CYS A 62 -16.67 -7.57 -14.72
C CYS A 62 -18.13 -7.63 -15.19
N LYS A 63 -18.86 -6.51 -15.13
CA LYS A 63 -20.23 -6.44 -15.64
C LYS A 63 -20.32 -6.75 -17.13
N GLU A 64 -19.37 -6.25 -17.94
CA GLU A 64 -19.33 -6.57 -19.38
C GLU A 64 -18.93 -8.03 -19.61
N ALA A 65 -17.98 -8.58 -18.86
CA ALA A 65 -17.61 -10.01 -18.93
C ALA A 65 -18.82 -10.92 -18.64
N LYS A 66 -19.57 -10.65 -17.56
CA LYS A 66 -20.78 -11.42 -17.22
C LYS A 66 -21.86 -11.36 -18.30
N ARG A 67 -22.04 -10.21 -18.96
CA ARG A 67 -22.98 -10.10 -20.09
C ARG A 67 -22.60 -10.97 -21.28
N LEU A 68 -21.31 -11.26 -21.43
CA LEU A 68 -20.79 -12.13 -22.48
C LEU A 68 -20.71 -13.61 -22.06
N GLY A 69 -21.16 -13.95 -20.85
CA GLY A 69 -21.10 -15.30 -20.29
C GLY A 69 -19.70 -15.74 -19.87
N ILE A 70 -18.77 -14.80 -19.69
CA ILE A 70 -17.38 -15.07 -19.29
C ILE A 70 -17.29 -15.15 -17.76
N SER A 71 -16.59 -16.17 -17.26
CA SER A 71 -16.30 -16.32 -15.82
C SER A 71 -15.41 -15.20 -15.30
N VAL A 72 -15.62 -14.77 -14.04
CA VAL A 72 -14.91 -13.65 -13.43
C VAL A 72 -14.31 -14.06 -12.09
N LEU A 73 -12.97 -13.95 -11.98
CA LEU A 73 -12.24 -13.99 -10.72
C LEU A 73 -11.84 -12.57 -10.33
N TYR A 74 -12.12 -12.15 -9.10
CA TYR A 74 -11.66 -10.86 -8.59
C TYR A 74 -10.57 -11.07 -7.55
N TYR A 75 -9.36 -10.56 -7.81
CA TYR A 75 -8.21 -10.60 -6.92
C TYR A 75 -7.93 -9.22 -6.34
N ILE A 76 -7.57 -9.13 -5.08
CA ILE A 76 -7.42 -7.89 -4.29
C ILE A 76 -8.75 -7.13 -4.31
N ALA A 77 -9.70 -7.68 -3.58
CA ALA A 77 -11.07 -7.20 -3.56
C ALA A 77 -11.21 -5.75 -3.08
N PRO A 78 -12.25 -5.02 -3.52
CA PRO A 78 -12.53 -3.68 -3.03
C PRO A 78 -12.68 -3.65 -1.51
N GLN A 79 -12.10 -2.64 -0.86
CA GLN A 79 -12.22 -2.43 0.58
C GLN A 79 -13.62 -1.95 0.98
N VAL A 80 -14.64 -2.79 0.75
CA VAL A 80 -16.05 -2.48 1.02
C VAL A 80 -16.34 -2.25 2.50
N TRP A 81 -15.48 -2.75 3.37
CA TRP A 81 -15.52 -2.55 4.82
C TRP A 81 -15.10 -1.13 5.24
N ALA A 82 -14.28 -0.46 4.42
CA ALA A 82 -13.85 0.91 4.66
C ALA A 82 -14.86 1.92 4.07
N TRP A 83 -15.32 1.68 2.85
CA TRP A 83 -16.21 2.59 2.13
C TRP A 83 -16.93 1.90 0.95
N GLY A 84 -18.10 2.39 0.60
CA GLY A 84 -18.82 1.91 -0.58
C GLY A 84 -19.50 0.55 -0.38
N LYS A 85 -20.18 0.33 0.74
CA LYS A 85 -20.90 -0.91 1.08
C LYS A 85 -21.79 -1.44 -0.05
N ASN A 86 -22.39 -0.56 -0.87
CA ASN A 86 -23.21 -0.96 -2.03
C ASN A 86 -22.42 -1.68 -3.15
N ARG A 87 -21.10 -1.62 -3.13
CA ARG A 87 -20.26 -2.33 -4.11
C ARG A 87 -20.30 -3.83 -3.95
N ILE A 88 -20.52 -4.31 -2.73
CA ILE A 88 -20.59 -5.76 -2.47
C ILE A 88 -21.78 -6.40 -3.19
N ASP A 89 -22.94 -5.70 -3.24
CA ASP A 89 -24.12 -6.20 -3.93
C ASP A 89 -23.92 -6.23 -5.46
N LEU A 90 -23.12 -5.28 -6.00
CA LEU A 90 -22.70 -5.34 -7.40
C LEU A 90 -21.75 -6.51 -7.63
N MET A 91 -20.76 -6.71 -6.75
CA MET A 91 -19.82 -7.83 -6.86
C MET A 91 -20.54 -9.16 -6.86
N ALA A 92 -21.51 -9.37 -5.98
CA ALA A 92 -22.31 -10.59 -5.91
C ALA A 92 -23.06 -10.92 -7.23
N ARG A 93 -23.28 -9.92 -8.09
CA ARG A 93 -23.95 -10.11 -9.39
C ARG A 93 -22.99 -10.32 -10.55
N VAL A 94 -21.72 -9.86 -10.44
CA VAL A 94 -20.81 -9.78 -11.59
C VAL A 94 -19.49 -10.50 -11.39
N VAL A 95 -19.26 -11.13 -10.23
CA VAL A 95 -18.06 -11.87 -9.89
C VAL A 95 -18.46 -13.29 -9.48
N ASP A 96 -17.78 -14.30 -9.98
CA ASP A 96 -18.02 -15.69 -9.64
C ASP A 96 -17.21 -16.12 -8.42
N ARG A 97 -15.94 -15.73 -8.36
CA ARG A 97 -15.05 -16.02 -7.22
C ARG A 97 -14.23 -14.79 -6.83
N VAL A 98 -13.95 -14.66 -5.53
CA VAL A 98 -13.16 -13.56 -4.97
C VAL A 98 -11.96 -14.12 -4.21
N ALA A 99 -10.76 -13.69 -4.60
CA ALA A 99 -9.52 -13.96 -3.88
C ALA A 99 -9.19 -12.73 -3.01
N VAL A 100 -9.44 -12.85 -1.69
CA VAL A 100 -9.20 -11.78 -0.73
C VAL A 100 -7.79 -11.86 -0.15
N VAL A 101 -7.22 -10.70 0.20
CA VAL A 101 -5.86 -10.58 0.72
C VAL A 101 -5.81 -10.30 2.23
N PHE A 102 -6.95 -10.03 2.85
CA PHE A 102 -7.08 -9.91 4.29
C PHE A 102 -8.05 -10.95 4.83
N PRO A 103 -7.73 -11.63 5.95
CA PRO A 103 -8.57 -12.72 6.46
C PRO A 103 -9.97 -12.25 6.89
N PHE A 104 -10.10 -11.03 7.42
CA PHE A 104 -11.39 -10.47 7.84
C PHE A 104 -12.33 -10.16 6.67
N GLU A 105 -11.81 -10.03 5.44
CA GLU A 105 -12.62 -9.82 4.25
C GLU A 105 -13.43 -11.07 3.86
N LEU A 106 -12.94 -12.26 4.22
CA LEU A 106 -13.55 -13.53 3.85
C LEU A 106 -15.03 -13.61 4.28
N ASP A 107 -15.29 -13.29 5.55
CA ASP A 107 -16.65 -13.32 6.11
C ASP A 107 -17.56 -12.26 5.49
N ILE A 108 -17.00 -11.11 5.14
CA ILE A 108 -17.73 -10.00 4.53
C ILE A 108 -18.30 -10.42 3.18
N TYR A 109 -17.50 -11.10 2.36
CA TYR A 109 -17.93 -11.57 1.04
C TYR A 109 -18.81 -12.82 1.11
N LYS A 110 -18.47 -13.80 1.96
CA LYS A 110 -19.28 -15.02 2.15
C LYS A 110 -20.69 -14.73 2.66
N LYS A 111 -20.85 -13.78 3.56
CA LYS A 111 -22.17 -13.33 4.06
C LYS A 111 -23.10 -12.78 2.97
N ARG A 112 -22.55 -12.42 1.81
CA ARG A 112 -23.29 -11.96 0.63
C ARG A 112 -23.39 -13.01 -0.49
N GLY A 113 -23.08 -14.26 -0.18
CA GLY A 113 -23.21 -15.39 -1.10
C GLY A 113 -22.11 -15.46 -2.16
N LEU A 114 -21.00 -14.72 -1.99
CA LEU A 114 -19.84 -14.80 -2.89
C LEU A 114 -18.94 -15.96 -2.48
N ASP A 115 -18.46 -16.73 -3.47
CA ASP A 115 -17.40 -17.72 -3.25
C ASP A 115 -16.08 -16.97 -3.07
N ALA A 116 -15.67 -16.83 -1.80
CA ALA A 116 -14.48 -16.09 -1.41
C ALA A 116 -13.44 -17.00 -0.77
N SER A 117 -12.18 -16.81 -1.14
CA SER A 117 -11.03 -17.53 -0.62
C SER A 117 -9.95 -16.55 -0.14
N PHE A 118 -9.40 -16.78 1.05
CA PHE A 118 -8.25 -16.03 1.54
C PHE A 118 -6.97 -16.65 0.96
N VAL A 119 -6.23 -15.87 0.19
CA VAL A 119 -5.03 -16.33 -0.50
C VAL A 119 -3.72 -15.89 0.16
N GLY A 120 -3.79 -14.97 1.11
CA GLY A 120 -2.65 -14.26 1.69
C GLY A 120 -2.36 -12.95 0.96
N HIS A 121 -1.50 -12.14 1.57
CA HIS A 121 -1.19 -10.81 1.02
C HIS A 121 0.04 -10.86 0.09
N PRO A 122 -0.02 -10.34 -1.15
CA PRO A 122 1.07 -10.43 -2.12
C PRO A 122 2.35 -9.70 -1.69
N LEU A 123 2.29 -8.76 -0.76
CA LEU A 123 3.47 -8.11 -0.19
C LEU A 123 4.42 -9.10 0.51
N LEU A 124 3.91 -10.24 1.02
CA LEU A 124 4.76 -11.28 1.61
C LEU A 124 5.70 -11.94 0.58
N GLU A 125 5.38 -11.85 -0.71
CA GLU A 125 6.22 -12.34 -1.80
C GLU A 125 7.20 -11.27 -2.31
N SER A 126 6.79 -10.00 -2.27
CA SER A 126 7.56 -8.88 -2.83
C SER A 126 8.52 -8.25 -1.84
N VAL A 127 8.22 -8.30 -0.54
CA VAL A 127 9.09 -7.80 0.53
C VAL A 127 10.10 -8.88 0.89
N CYS A 128 11.14 -9.01 0.05
CA CYS A 128 12.26 -9.91 0.30
C CYS A 128 13.39 -9.15 1.00
N VAL A 129 13.62 -9.47 2.26
CA VAL A 129 14.82 -9.02 2.98
C VAL A 129 15.92 -10.05 2.76
N THR A 130 16.81 -9.78 1.83
CA THR A 130 17.95 -10.65 1.53
C THR A 130 19.25 -9.98 1.97
N GLY A 131 19.99 -10.65 2.84
CA GLY A 131 21.32 -10.25 3.27
C GLY A 131 21.42 -9.83 4.73
N GLU A 132 22.64 -9.86 5.23
CA GLU A 132 23.00 -9.39 6.57
C GLU A 132 22.83 -7.87 6.68
N LYS A 133 22.23 -7.37 7.77
CA LYS A 133 21.92 -5.95 8.00
C LYS A 133 23.12 -5.03 7.72
N GLY A 134 24.34 -5.44 8.14
CA GLY A 134 25.57 -4.67 7.92
C GLY A 134 25.99 -4.58 6.44
N VAL A 135 25.75 -5.64 5.67
CA VAL A 135 26.03 -5.66 4.23
C VAL A 135 25.08 -4.73 3.48
N VAL A 136 23.78 -4.82 3.79
CA VAL A 136 22.76 -3.97 3.15
C VAL A 136 22.98 -2.50 3.52
N ARG A 137 23.31 -2.17 4.77
CA ARG A 137 23.67 -0.79 5.17
C ARG A 137 24.81 -0.23 4.32
N ARG A 138 25.92 -0.97 4.17
CA ARG A 138 27.05 -0.53 3.32
C ARG A 138 26.65 -0.33 1.87
N LYS A 139 25.82 -1.24 1.31
CA LYS A 139 25.30 -1.11 -0.06
C LYS A 139 24.49 0.18 -0.25
N LEU A 140 23.73 0.57 0.77
CA LEU A 140 22.93 1.80 0.76
C LEU A 140 23.71 3.06 1.14
N GLY A 141 25.02 2.95 1.41
CA GLY A 141 25.88 4.07 1.83
C GLY A 141 25.59 4.53 3.27
N LEU A 142 24.95 3.68 4.09
CA LEU A 142 24.62 3.97 5.47
C LEU A 142 25.72 3.48 6.41
N SER A 143 25.95 4.22 7.52
CA SER A 143 26.93 3.82 8.51
C SER A 143 26.43 2.61 9.32
N GLY A 144 27.38 1.82 9.85
CA GLY A 144 27.03 0.66 10.70
C GLY A 144 26.77 1.02 12.17
N ASN A 145 27.15 2.22 12.59
CA ASN A 145 27.44 2.53 13.99
C ASN A 145 26.37 3.38 14.71
N VAL A 146 25.36 3.83 14.00
CA VAL A 146 24.27 4.65 14.56
C VAL A 146 22.90 4.11 14.12
N PRO A 147 21.82 4.34 14.89
CA PRO A 147 20.49 3.97 14.47
C PRO A 147 20.09 4.68 13.19
N VAL A 148 19.38 3.96 12.32
CA VAL A 148 18.85 4.46 11.04
C VAL A 148 17.36 4.69 11.17
N VAL A 149 16.91 5.89 10.81
CA VAL A 149 15.49 6.25 10.73
C VAL A 149 15.06 6.38 9.28
N ALA A 150 14.14 5.54 8.84
CA ALA A 150 13.55 5.62 7.50
C ALA A 150 12.40 6.63 7.47
N LEU A 151 12.38 7.47 6.43
CA LEU A 151 11.28 8.38 6.12
C LEU A 151 10.64 7.95 4.81
N LEU A 152 9.40 7.44 4.86
CA LEU A 152 8.64 6.97 3.71
C LEU A 152 7.45 7.90 3.44
N PRO A 153 7.63 8.98 2.67
CA PRO A 153 6.63 10.05 2.51
C PRO A 153 5.50 9.71 1.53
N GLY A 154 5.49 8.48 1.00
CA GLY A 154 4.50 8.00 0.04
C GLY A 154 5.02 7.92 -1.40
N SER A 155 4.18 7.37 -2.26
CA SER A 155 4.50 7.11 -3.67
C SER A 155 3.87 8.11 -4.64
N ARG A 156 3.24 9.18 -4.14
CA ARG A 156 2.58 10.19 -4.95
C ARG A 156 3.13 11.57 -4.67
N ILE A 157 3.29 12.38 -5.71
CA ILE A 157 3.87 13.72 -5.61
C ILE A 157 3.16 14.61 -4.58
N HIS A 158 1.84 14.52 -4.47
CA HIS A 158 1.08 15.31 -3.50
C HIS A 158 1.22 14.81 -2.06
N GLU A 159 1.47 13.51 -1.84
CA GLU A 159 1.82 12.93 -0.53
C GLU A 159 3.20 13.45 -0.11
N VAL A 160 4.20 13.30 -0.97
CA VAL A 160 5.56 13.77 -0.72
C VAL A 160 5.58 15.26 -0.38
N ARG A 161 4.90 16.10 -1.19
CA ARG A 161 4.81 17.55 -0.95
C ARG A 161 4.18 17.92 0.40
N ARG A 162 3.25 17.11 0.91
CA ARG A 162 2.53 17.39 2.17
C ARG A 162 3.18 16.78 3.40
N LEU A 163 3.77 15.58 3.26
CA LEU A 163 4.26 14.79 4.38
C LEU A 163 5.75 14.95 4.61
N LEU A 164 6.56 14.96 3.55
CA LEU A 164 8.02 15.02 3.68
C LEU A 164 8.50 16.26 4.48
N PRO A 165 7.98 17.48 4.30
CA PRO A 165 8.40 18.61 5.12
C PRO A 165 8.17 18.35 6.62
N ARG A 166 7.04 17.75 7.00
CA ARG A 166 6.71 17.43 8.40
C ARG A 166 7.58 16.32 8.97
N MET A 167 7.90 15.30 8.15
CA MET A 167 8.84 14.26 8.52
C MET A 167 10.24 14.82 8.76
N LEU A 168 10.68 15.76 7.91
CA LEU A 168 11.99 16.42 8.06
C LEU A 168 12.03 17.36 9.27
N GLU A 169 10.95 18.06 9.59
CA GLU A 169 10.84 18.82 10.83
C GLU A 169 10.97 17.89 12.06
N SER A 170 10.32 16.72 12.03
CA SER A 170 10.47 15.72 13.10
C SER A 170 11.90 15.18 13.19
N ALA A 171 12.52 14.90 12.05
CA ALA A 171 13.90 14.44 11.98
C ALA A 171 14.88 15.50 12.52
N LEU A 172 14.63 16.79 12.26
CA LEU A 172 15.43 17.88 12.82
C LEU A 172 15.40 17.91 14.35
N PHE A 173 14.22 17.77 14.96
CA PHE A 173 14.11 17.69 16.43
C PHE A 173 14.82 16.46 16.98
N LEU A 174 14.71 15.32 16.33
CA LEU A 174 15.37 14.09 16.74
C LEU A 174 16.90 14.22 16.69
N THR A 175 17.46 14.77 15.62
CA THR A 175 18.91 14.91 15.44
C THR A 175 19.55 15.93 16.39
N GLN A 176 18.78 16.88 16.92
CA GLN A 176 19.23 17.79 17.97
C GLN A 176 19.47 17.09 19.31
N GLN A 177 18.79 15.98 19.56
CA GLN A 177 18.83 15.25 20.83
C GLN A 177 19.64 13.95 20.75
N ARG A 178 19.62 13.29 19.58
CA ARG A 178 20.21 11.96 19.38
C ARG A 178 21.03 11.89 18.09
N ARG A 179 22.12 11.14 18.14
CA ARG A 179 22.88 10.81 16.94
C ARG A 179 22.20 9.68 16.20
N VAL A 180 21.54 10.00 15.11
CA VAL A 180 20.84 9.06 14.21
C VAL A 180 21.19 9.36 12.76
N GLU A 181 21.07 8.39 11.91
CA GLU A 181 21.21 8.52 10.45
C GLU A 181 19.82 8.51 9.82
N LEU A 182 19.59 9.45 8.90
CA LEU A 182 18.30 9.68 8.27
C LEU A 182 18.33 9.22 6.82
N ALA A 183 17.38 8.41 6.40
CA ALA A 183 17.26 7.98 5.02
C ALA A 183 15.80 8.10 4.51
N ILE A 184 15.63 8.72 3.36
CA ILE A 184 14.34 8.85 2.67
C ILE A 184 14.22 7.72 1.66
N GLY A 185 13.19 6.91 1.77
CA GLY A 185 12.77 5.97 0.74
C GLY A 185 11.96 6.70 -0.33
N ALA A 186 12.61 7.05 -1.42
CA ALA A 186 12.03 7.80 -2.52
C ALA A 186 11.42 6.84 -3.56
N ALA A 187 10.12 6.96 -3.79
CA ALA A 187 9.43 6.17 -4.80
C ALA A 187 9.80 6.61 -6.21
N ASP A 188 10.03 5.66 -7.13
CA ASP A 188 10.38 5.93 -8.53
C ASP A 188 9.30 6.67 -9.31
N SER A 189 8.04 6.54 -8.87
CA SER A 189 6.88 7.24 -9.43
C SER A 189 6.87 8.75 -9.18
N VAL A 190 7.74 9.27 -8.29
CA VAL A 190 7.85 10.70 -7.97
C VAL A 190 9.18 11.24 -8.54
N PRO A 191 9.16 12.35 -9.29
CA PRO A 191 10.39 12.95 -9.84
C PRO A 191 11.41 13.29 -8.74
N ALA A 192 12.71 13.08 -9.05
CA ALA A 192 13.81 13.32 -8.11
C ALA A 192 13.85 14.78 -7.63
N GLU A 193 13.54 15.70 -8.53
CA GLU A 193 13.54 17.14 -8.32
C GLU A 193 12.57 17.56 -7.19
N GLU A 194 11.50 16.80 -6.98
CA GLU A 194 10.56 17.07 -5.89
C GLU A 194 11.19 16.80 -4.52
N PHE A 195 11.95 15.71 -4.41
CA PHE A 195 12.70 15.41 -3.18
C PHE A 195 13.78 16.45 -2.94
N GLU A 196 14.58 16.76 -3.96
CA GLU A 196 15.64 17.77 -3.86
C GLU A 196 15.08 19.14 -3.46
N ARG A 197 14.01 19.58 -4.09
CA ARG A 197 13.38 20.88 -3.79
C ARG A 197 12.92 20.99 -2.34
N ILE A 198 12.49 19.88 -1.74
CA ILE A 198 12.03 19.86 -0.35
C ILE A 198 13.23 19.74 0.60
N THR A 199 14.15 18.81 0.35
CA THR A 199 15.30 18.53 1.25
C THR A 199 16.27 19.70 1.33
N LYS A 200 16.51 20.45 0.24
CA LYS A 200 17.35 21.67 0.22
C LYS A 200 16.92 22.74 1.22
N ARG A 201 15.69 22.68 1.74
CA ARG A 201 15.18 23.63 2.74
C ARG A 201 15.57 23.27 4.16
N PHE A 202 16.20 22.10 4.36
CA PHE A 202 16.58 21.58 5.65
C PHE A 202 18.08 21.31 5.67
N SER A 203 18.77 21.84 6.68
CA SER A 203 20.20 21.59 6.90
C SER A 203 20.41 20.28 7.67
N LEU A 204 20.01 19.16 7.05
CA LEU A 204 20.12 17.82 7.62
C LEU A 204 20.97 16.92 6.73
N PRO A 205 21.88 16.11 7.30
CA PRO A 205 22.54 15.05 6.56
C PRO A 205 21.51 13.96 6.25
N LEU A 206 21.17 13.81 4.97
CA LEU A 206 20.12 12.91 4.49
C LEU A 206 20.62 12.02 3.37
N HIS A 207 20.24 10.75 3.41
CA HIS A 207 20.31 9.85 2.26
C HIS A 207 18.97 9.83 1.54
N VAL A 208 18.96 10.04 0.23
CA VAL A 208 17.74 9.90 -0.60
C VAL A 208 17.93 8.67 -1.47
N LEU A 209 17.24 7.59 -1.13
CA LEU A 209 17.39 6.26 -1.71
C LEU A 209 16.17 5.93 -2.58
N ARG A 210 16.38 5.66 -3.87
CA ARG A 210 15.29 5.42 -4.82
C ARG A 210 15.07 3.94 -5.09
N GLY A 211 13.80 3.52 -5.12
CA GLY A 211 13.40 2.16 -5.50
C GLY A 211 13.82 1.05 -4.54
N VAL A 212 14.32 1.38 -3.36
CA VAL A 212 14.90 0.43 -2.38
C VAL A 212 14.21 0.52 -1.01
N SER A 213 12.90 0.79 -0.99
CA SER A 213 12.16 0.99 0.27
C SER A 213 12.21 -0.24 1.18
N SER A 214 12.10 -1.44 0.63
CA SER A 214 12.13 -2.69 1.41
C SER A 214 13.53 -2.94 2.00
N GLU A 215 14.60 -2.71 1.23
CA GLU A 215 15.98 -2.81 1.72
C GLU A 215 16.25 -1.75 2.79
N LEU A 216 15.79 -0.52 2.59
CA LEU A 216 15.93 0.55 3.58
C LEU A 216 15.21 0.17 4.88
N LEU A 217 13.95 -0.30 4.82
CA LEU A 217 13.22 -0.77 5.98
C LEU A 217 13.99 -1.88 6.70
N SER A 218 14.56 -2.85 5.98
CA SER A 218 15.26 -4.00 6.57
C SER A 218 16.47 -3.63 7.42
N VAL A 219 17.03 -2.46 7.21
CA VAL A 219 18.20 -1.96 7.96
C VAL A 219 17.88 -0.84 8.93
N SER A 220 16.64 -0.37 8.93
CA SER A 220 16.19 0.73 9.80
C SER A 220 15.87 0.25 11.20
N ASP A 221 16.04 1.13 12.18
CA ASP A 221 15.74 0.87 13.58
C ASP A 221 14.37 1.45 13.98
N ALA A 222 13.91 2.47 13.25
CA ALA A 222 12.54 2.99 13.30
C ALA A 222 12.17 3.64 11.95
N ALA A 223 10.87 3.89 11.73
CA ALA A 223 10.39 4.52 10.51
C ALA A 223 9.25 5.53 10.76
N VAL A 224 9.23 6.60 9.96
CA VAL A 224 8.05 7.48 9.80
C VAL A 224 7.44 7.18 8.43
N VAL A 225 6.22 6.65 8.42
CA VAL A 225 5.63 6.05 7.22
C VAL A 225 4.32 6.74 6.85
N ALA A 226 4.15 7.13 5.61
CA ALA A 226 2.86 7.57 5.08
C ALA A 226 1.84 6.42 5.12
N SER A 227 0.58 6.72 5.45
CA SER A 227 -0.47 5.70 5.44
C SER A 227 -0.65 5.11 4.03
N GLY A 228 -0.62 3.78 3.94
CA GLY A 228 -0.72 3.01 2.71
C GLY A 228 -0.10 1.62 2.87
N SER A 229 0.21 0.96 1.75
CA SER A 229 0.86 -0.36 1.73
C SER A 229 2.23 -0.37 2.42
N ALA A 230 2.96 0.75 2.41
CA ALA A 230 4.25 0.88 3.08
C ALA A 230 4.18 0.58 4.59
N THR A 231 3.01 0.77 5.25
CA THR A 231 2.82 0.39 6.65
C THR A 231 2.81 -1.13 6.84
N LEU A 232 2.30 -1.88 5.86
CA LEU A 232 2.37 -3.34 5.85
C LEU A 232 3.77 -3.84 5.50
N GLU A 233 4.48 -3.16 4.59
CA GLU A 233 5.88 -3.48 4.28
C GLU A 233 6.74 -3.35 5.53
N ALA A 234 6.61 -2.24 6.27
CA ALA A 234 7.32 -2.04 7.54
C ALA A 234 6.93 -3.09 8.60
N ALA A 235 5.66 -3.49 8.66
CA ALA A 235 5.19 -4.56 9.57
C ALA A 235 5.76 -5.93 9.18
N ILE A 236 5.81 -6.27 7.90
CA ILE A 236 6.37 -7.53 7.39
C ILE A 236 7.86 -7.63 7.74
N VAL A 237 8.59 -6.53 7.63
CA VAL A 237 10.01 -6.45 8.02
C VAL A 237 10.19 -6.40 9.53
N GLY A 238 9.19 -5.97 10.29
CA GLY A 238 9.23 -5.85 11.75
C GLY A 238 9.88 -4.55 12.24
N VAL A 239 9.81 -3.47 11.45
CA VAL A 239 10.38 -2.17 11.81
C VAL A 239 9.39 -1.37 12.63
N PRO A 240 9.73 -0.95 13.86
CA PRO A 240 8.92 -0.03 14.64
C PRO A 240 8.67 1.27 13.87
N MET A 241 7.43 1.76 13.91
CA MET A 241 7.07 2.91 13.10
C MET A 241 6.02 3.82 13.74
N VAL A 242 5.94 5.03 13.23
CA VAL A 242 4.79 5.92 13.37
C VAL A 242 4.18 6.19 12.00
N ILE A 243 2.87 6.34 11.95
CA ILE A 243 2.13 6.61 10.71
C ILE A 243 1.77 8.08 10.65
N VAL A 244 2.02 8.71 9.50
CA VAL A 244 1.58 10.06 9.22
C VAL A 244 0.68 10.07 7.99
N TYR A 245 -0.39 10.88 8.03
CA TYR A 245 -1.29 11.01 6.89
C TYR A 245 -1.93 12.38 6.80
N ARG A 246 -1.86 12.99 5.61
CA ARG A 246 -2.47 14.29 5.34
C ARG A 246 -3.04 14.35 3.94
N VAL A 247 -4.33 14.64 3.86
CA VAL A 247 -5.05 14.88 2.60
C VAL A 247 -5.57 16.32 2.56
N SER A 248 -6.17 16.71 1.43
CA SER A 248 -6.79 18.03 1.34
C SER A 248 -7.94 18.17 2.37
N PRO A 249 -8.23 19.37 2.89
CA PRO A 249 -9.31 19.58 3.85
C PRO A 249 -10.66 19.06 3.33
N LEU A 250 -10.96 19.25 2.05
CA LEU A 250 -12.17 18.75 1.43
C LEU A 250 -12.23 17.22 1.40
N SER A 251 -11.13 16.57 0.98
CA SER A 251 -11.02 15.11 0.99
C SER A 251 -11.18 14.53 2.40
N TRP A 252 -10.60 15.21 3.40
CA TRP A 252 -10.73 14.81 4.81
C TRP A 252 -12.17 14.92 5.31
N PHE A 253 -12.83 16.02 5.00
CA PHE A 253 -14.23 16.21 5.38
C PHE A 253 -15.14 15.12 4.79
N ILE A 254 -14.93 14.76 3.54
CA ILE A 254 -15.66 13.68 2.86
C ILE A 254 -15.31 12.33 3.49
N ALA A 255 -14.01 12.03 3.66
CA ALA A 255 -13.54 10.75 4.21
C ALA A 255 -14.11 10.49 5.61
N ARG A 256 -14.11 11.48 6.51
CA ARG A 256 -14.69 11.36 7.87
C ARG A 256 -16.17 10.98 7.90
N ARG A 257 -16.93 11.29 6.85
CA ARG A 257 -18.34 10.94 6.75
C ARG A 257 -18.60 9.59 6.10
N LEU A 258 -17.69 9.15 5.25
CA LEU A 258 -17.85 7.93 4.47
C LEU A 258 -17.11 6.73 5.08
N VAL A 259 -16.03 6.97 5.83
CA VAL A 259 -15.18 5.94 6.41
C VAL A 259 -15.54 5.78 7.88
N ALA A 260 -16.09 4.63 8.23
CA ALA A 260 -16.46 4.26 9.59
C ALA A 260 -15.34 3.49 10.29
N LEU A 261 -14.09 3.96 10.17
CA LEU A 261 -12.93 3.31 10.78
C LEU A 261 -12.26 4.23 11.79
N ASP A 262 -11.86 3.65 12.91
CA ASP A 262 -11.11 4.35 13.96
C ASP A 262 -9.62 4.52 13.60
N CYS A 263 -9.12 3.74 12.65
CA CYS A 263 -7.73 3.71 12.17
C CYS A 263 -7.66 3.94 10.66
N VAL A 264 -6.57 4.57 10.21
CA VAL A 264 -6.29 4.85 8.79
C VAL A 264 -5.14 3.98 8.26
N GLY A 265 -4.22 3.58 9.12
CA GLY A 265 -3.09 2.72 8.77
C GLY A 265 -3.52 1.26 8.60
N MET A 266 -3.13 0.67 7.47
CA MET A 266 -3.46 -0.73 7.18
C MET A 266 -2.98 -1.70 8.27
N VAL A 267 -1.82 -1.42 8.89
CA VAL A 267 -1.29 -2.23 9.99
C VAL A 267 -2.25 -2.27 11.17
N ASN A 268 -2.85 -1.14 11.57
CA ASN A 268 -3.81 -1.08 12.66
C ASN A 268 -5.15 -1.75 12.30
N ILE A 269 -5.56 -1.61 11.05
CA ILE A 269 -6.79 -2.25 10.53
C ILE A 269 -6.65 -3.77 10.54
N VAL A 270 -5.52 -4.30 10.07
CA VAL A 270 -5.23 -5.74 10.09
C VAL A 270 -5.10 -6.27 11.52
N ALA A 271 -4.48 -5.50 12.41
CA ALA A 271 -4.39 -5.83 13.83
C ALA A 271 -5.73 -5.81 14.57
N GLY A 272 -6.77 -5.17 14.00
CA GLY A 272 -8.05 -4.93 14.68
C GLY A 272 -7.96 -3.99 15.88
N GLN A 273 -6.83 -3.35 16.10
CA GLN A 273 -6.54 -2.43 17.19
C GLN A 273 -5.40 -1.48 16.83
N LYS A 274 -5.26 -0.41 17.61
CA LYS A 274 -4.18 0.56 17.42
C LYS A 274 -2.86 0.04 17.99
N VAL A 275 -2.03 -0.59 17.16
CA VAL A 275 -0.69 -1.07 17.54
C VAL A 275 0.41 -0.07 17.18
N VAL A 276 0.14 0.84 16.26
CA VAL A 276 1.05 1.89 15.80
C VAL A 276 0.34 3.23 15.92
N SER A 277 1.05 4.26 16.40
CA SER A 277 0.50 5.61 16.50
C SER A 277 0.26 6.23 15.12
N GLU A 278 -0.89 6.92 14.99
CA GLU A 278 -1.28 7.64 13.77
C GLU A 278 -1.37 9.13 14.04
N TYR A 279 -0.60 9.92 13.29
CA TYR A 279 -0.61 11.37 13.31
C TYR A 279 -1.33 11.88 12.05
N LEU A 280 -2.57 12.35 12.21
CA LEU A 280 -3.45 12.67 11.10
C LEU A 280 -3.68 14.17 10.97
N GLN A 281 -3.61 14.70 9.76
CA GLN A 281 -3.96 16.09 9.43
C GLN A 281 -3.20 17.12 10.28
N ASN A 282 -3.95 17.88 11.11
CA ASN A 282 -3.40 18.92 11.99
C ASN A 282 -2.74 18.33 13.25
N LYS A 283 -2.90 17.03 13.52
CA LYS A 283 -2.24 16.34 14.64
C LYS A 283 -0.84 15.83 14.26
N ILE A 284 -0.34 16.15 13.07
CA ILE A 284 1.06 15.91 12.70
C ILE A 284 1.90 16.97 13.42
N GLU A 285 2.33 16.64 14.63
CA GLU A 285 3.14 17.48 15.48
C GLU A 285 4.59 16.96 15.47
N PRO A 286 5.53 17.64 14.78
CA PRO A 286 6.89 17.14 14.57
C PRO A 286 7.63 16.77 15.85
N LEU A 287 7.49 17.54 16.90
CA LEU A 287 8.15 17.28 18.20
C LEU A 287 7.64 15.97 18.83
N ARG A 288 6.35 15.70 18.78
CA ARG A 288 5.76 14.44 19.30
C ARG A 288 6.20 13.23 18.50
N ILE A 289 6.27 13.36 17.16
CA ILE A 289 6.77 12.31 16.30
C ILE A 289 8.23 12.02 16.62
N ALA A 290 9.05 13.06 16.79
CA ALA A 290 10.46 12.91 17.16
C ALA A 290 10.63 12.16 18.50
N GLY A 291 9.87 12.53 19.51
CA GLY A 291 9.88 11.85 20.82
C GLY A 291 9.45 10.39 20.73
N GLU A 292 8.42 10.08 19.96
CA GLU A 292 7.97 8.69 19.80
C GLU A 292 8.99 7.85 19.03
N ILE A 293 9.61 8.39 17.98
CA ILE A 293 10.70 7.70 17.27
C ILE A 293 11.90 7.48 18.17
N GLU A 294 12.25 8.46 19.02
CA GLU A 294 13.31 8.30 20.04
C GLU A 294 13.00 7.14 20.97
N GLU A 295 11.79 7.08 21.50
CA GLU A 295 11.35 5.99 22.37
C GLU A 295 11.41 4.63 21.66
N LEU A 296 10.94 4.53 20.39
CA LEU A 296 10.99 3.31 19.62
C LEU A 296 12.41 2.81 19.31
N ILE A 297 13.40 3.69 19.33
CA ILE A 297 14.82 3.34 19.13
C ILE A 297 15.49 2.96 20.45
N PHE A 298 15.26 3.72 21.52
CA PHE A 298 16.07 3.67 22.75
C PHE A 298 15.34 3.07 23.96
N ASP A 299 14.00 2.94 23.94
CA ASP A 299 13.24 2.21 24.94
C ASP A 299 12.97 0.78 24.48
N GLU A 300 13.72 -0.18 25.06
CA GLU A 300 13.67 -1.59 24.69
C GLU A 300 12.29 -2.22 24.90
N GLN A 301 11.55 -1.82 25.94
CA GLN A 301 10.21 -2.35 26.21
C GLN A 301 9.21 -1.93 25.15
N LYS A 302 9.18 -0.65 24.81
CA LYS A 302 8.30 -0.11 23.76
C LYS A 302 8.63 -0.72 22.40
N ARG A 303 9.92 -0.77 22.08
CA ARG A 303 10.42 -1.39 20.85
C ARG A 303 10.00 -2.85 20.73
N SER A 304 10.32 -3.67 21.72
CA SER A 304 10.03 -5.11 21.72
C SER A 304 8.53 -5.38 21.68
N LYS A 305 7.72 -4.60 22.40
CA LYS A 305 6.26 -4.68 22.37
C LYS A 305 5.73 -4.42 20.96
N MET A 306 6.18 -3.35 20.30
CA MET A 306 5.73 -3.04 18.94
C MET A 306 6.17 -4.11 17.94
N ILE A 307 7.41 -4.61 18.01
CA ILE A 307 7.91 -5.69 17.14
C ILE A 307 7.03 -6.93 17.28
N ALA A 308 6.67 -7.33 18.51
CA ALA A 308 5.78 -8.47 18.75
C ALA A 308 4.38 -8.25 18.13
N GLN A 309 3.84 -7.04 18.23
CA GLN A 309 2.55 -6.69 17.62
C GLN A 309 2.62 -6.69 16.08
N LEU A 310 3.73 -6.20 15.50
CA LEU A 310 3.95 -6.25 14.05
C LEU A 310 4.12 -7.68 13.54
N ALA A 311 4.76 -8.57 14.32
CA ALA A 311 4.85 -9.99 13.99
C ALA A 311 3.46 -10.64 13.90
N ALA A 312 2.56 -10.34 14.83
CA ALA A 312 1.16 -10.80 14.77
C ALA A 312 0.42 -10.27 13.53
N VAL A 313 0.66 -9.02 13.14
CA VAL A 313 0.10 -8.47 11.88
C VAL A 313 0.64 -9.23 10.67
N ARG A 314 1.95 -9.50 10.62
CA ARG A 314 2.57 -10.29 9.54
C ARG A 314 1.94 -11.69 9.44
N GLU A 315 1.74 -12.37 10.56
CA GLU A 315 1.07 -13.68 10.60
C GLU A 315 -0.37 -13.60 10.08
N ALA A 316 -1.11 -12.56 10.46
CA ALA A 316 -2.47 -12.33 9.98
C ALA A 316 -2.56 -12.08 8.47
N LEU A 317 -1.49 -11.62 7.82
CA LEU A 317 -1.42 -11.49 6.35
C LEU A 317 -1.32 -12.85 5.63
N GLY A 318 -1.14 -13.94 6.37
CA GLY A 318 -1.02 -15.29 5.86
C GLY A 318 0.42 -15.68 5.47
N GLY A 319 0.55 -16.77 4.72
CA GLY A 319 1.83 -17.23 4.19
C GLY A 319 2.11 -16.70 2.79
N PRO A 320 3.35 -16.86 2.30
CA PRO A 320 3.70 -16.63 0.90
C PRO A 320 2.91 -17.55 -0.04
N GLY A 321 2.99 -17.30 -1.35
CA GLY A 321 2.29 -18.12 -2.36
C GLY A 321 0.88 -17.60 -2.69
N ALA A 322 0.58 -16.31 -2.41
CA ALA A 322 -0.70 -15.71 -2.78
C ALA A 322 -0.94 -15.79 -4.30
N SER A 323 0.07 -15.49 -5.10
CA SER A 323 0.00 -15.54 -6.56
C SER A 323 -0.26 -16.96 -7.09
N GLU A 324 0.36 -17.97 -6.50
CA GLU A 324 0.16 -19.38 -6.85
C GLU A 324 -1.26 -19.84 -6.49
N LYS A 325 -1.76 -19.47 -5.31
CA LYS A 325 -3.12 -19.79 -4.88
C LYS A 325 -4.17 -19.17 -5.82
N VAL A 326 -3.95 -17.90 -6.24
CA VAL A 326 -4.82 -17.24 -7.22
C VAL A 326 -4.77 -17.94 -8.56
N ALA A 327 -3.59 -18.38 -9.02
CA ALA A 327 -3.44 -19.15 -10.26
C ALA A 327 -4.18 -20.50 -10.17
N ALA A 328 -4.07 -21.22 -9.06
CA ALA A 328 -4.80 -22.46 -8.83
C ALA A 328 -6.33 -22.26 -8.84
N ILE A 329 -6.83 -21.18 -8.20
CA ILE A 329 -8.24 -20.79 -8.28
C ILE A 329 -8.63 -20.51 -9.72
N ALA A 330 -7.84 -19.72 -10.45
CA ALA A 330 -8.11 -19.38 -11.84
C ALA A 330 -8.20 -20.64 -12.73
N LEU A 331 -7.24 -21.56 -12.60
CA LEU A 331 -7.24 -22.83 -13.33
C LEU A 331 -8.47 -23.68 -13.00
N SER A 332 -8.92 -23.72 -11.74
CA SER A 332 -10.11 -24.45 -11.34
C SER A 332 -11.42 -23.88 -11.89
N MET A 333 -11.39 -22.67 -12.45
CA MET A 333 -12.55 -22.00 -13.06
C MET A 333 -12.62 -22.19 -14.59
N LEU A 334 -11.58 -22.76 -15.19
CA LEU A 334 -11.55 -23.07 -16.63
C LEU A 334 -12.34 -24.35 -16.89
N PRO A 335 -13.01 -24.46 -18.05
CA PRO A 335 -13.62 -25.72 -18.48
C PRO A 335 -12.53 -26.80 -18.63
N ALA A 336 -12.93 -28.04 -18.32
CA ALA A 336 -12.06 -29.20 -18.45
C ALA A 336 -11.69 -29.51 -19.90
#